data_244dfcb8e92856af3e9a50dc3633328a
#
_entry.id   244dfcb8e92856af3e9a50dc3633328a
#
_cell.length_a   1.000
_cell.length_b   1.000
_cell.length_c   1.000
_cell.angle_alpha   90.00
_cell.angle_beta   90.00
_cell.angle_gamma   90.00
#
_symmetry.space_group_name_H-M   'P 1'
#
loop_
_entity.id
_entity.type
_entity.pdbx_description
1 polymer ?
#
loop_
_entity_poly.entity_id
_entity_poly.type
_entity_poly.pdbx_seq_one_letter_code
_entity_poly.pdbx_strand_id
1 'polypeptide(L)'
;MTPLSAIGWHWTPQTLEPAWAALLAAHPAARPARIVEQHRSGYRVAEALDQADPAESLPEWQRAGSYRKGEINPEARPAVGDWVLVEGEAPKSLRIVALLPRFSAIKRGAAGEHYRQQVIAANIDSAFVVCGLDADFNPRRIERYLLLVAGSGVQPVVVLTKSDKDGADTDAALQDLRALDVPVLAVNAKDPASATLLQPWLGAGSSIVLVGSSGAGKSTLTNTLLGIEKMKTGAVRESDARGRHTTTHRALIALPSGACIIDTPGMRELKPTGEEDVAESFADVEALAAQCKFRDCRHAKEPGCAVRAAVQRGELDVDRVANFLKLSDEVAGAANQLANRLAQKADARVQGKALHKRLDEKYGRH
;
A
#
# COMPACT_ATOMS: atom_id res chain seq x y z
N MET A 1 12.58 -12.73 -24.24
CA MET A 1 11.68 -11.88 -23.44
C MET A 1 11.40 -10.62 -24.23
N THR A 2 10.15 -10.17 -24.30
CA THR A 2 9.84 -8.87 -24.87
C THR A 2 10.30 -7.75 -23.93
N PRO A 3 10.60 -6.55 -24.40
CA PRO A 3 10.96 -5.42 -23.52
C PRO A 3 9.95 -5.19 -22.39
N LEU A 4 8.65 -5.32 -22.69
CA LEU A 4 7.58 -5.18 -21.71
C LEU A 4 7.56 -6.29 -20.66
N SER A 5 7.92 -7.54 -21.02
CA SER A 5 7.95 -8.62 -20.04
C SER A 5 9.05 -8.45 -19.00
N ALA A 6 10.12 -7.73 -19.34
CA ALA A 6 11.18 -7.39 -18.39
C ALA A 6 10.72 -6.41 -17.31
N ILE A 7 9.66 -5.65 -17.55
CA ILE A 7 9.05 -4.73 -16.57
C ILE A 7 7.71 -5.25 -16.05
N GLY A 8 7.41 -6.55 -16.21
CA GLY A 8 6.28 -7.21 -15.58
C GLY A 8 5.04 -7.40 -16.45
N TRP A 9 5.12 -7.26 -17.76
CA TRP A 9 4.03 -7.59 -18.65
C TRP A 9 3.99 -9.09 -18.91
N HIS A 10 3.03 -9.79 -18.33
CA HIS A 10 2.91 -11.26 -18.43
C HIS A 10 1.81 -11.73 -19.39
N TRP A 11 1.07 -10.81 -19.99
CA TRP A 11 -0.10 -11.14 -20.80
C TRP A 11 0.28 -11.36 -22.27
N THR A 12 -0.35 -12.36 -22.84
CA THR A 12 -0.39 -12.62 -24.27
C THR A 12 -1.78 -12.27 -24.81
N PRO A 13 -1.99 -12.16 -26.12
CA PRO A 13 -3.33 -11.97 -26.66
C PRO A 13 -4.36 -13.00 -26.20
N GLN A 14 -3.91 -14.21 -25.84
CA GLN A 14 -4.75 -15.32 -25.37
C GLN A 14 -5.05 -15.26 -23.86
N THR A 15 -4.17 -14.64 -23.07
CA THR A 15 -4.29 -14.55 -21.62
C THR A 15 -4.73 -13.16 -21.16
N LEU A 16 -4.90 -12.22 -22.10
CA LEU A 16 -5.30 -10.86 -21.80
C LEU A 16 -6.74 -10.83 -21.29
N GLU A 17 -6.95 -10.17 -20.17
CA GLU A 17 -8.30 -10.02 -19.60
C GLU A 17 -9.23 -9.25 -20.55
N PRO A 18 -10.54 -9.60 -20.61
CA PRO A 18 -11.49 -8.97 -21.51
C PRO A 18 -11.55 -7.45 -21.38
N ALA A 19 -11.44 -6.92 -20.16
CA ALA A 19 -11.43 -5.47 -19.92
C ALA A 19 -10.20 -4.77 -20.53
N TRP A 20 -9.03 -5.41 -20.47
CA TRP A 20 -7.81 -4.91 -21.09
C TRP A 20 -7.89 -4.98 -22.62
N ALA A 21 -8.40 -6.11 -23.15
CA ALA A 21 -8.62 -6.28 -24.57
C ALA A 21 -9.57 -5.22 -25.16
N ALA A 22 -10.65 -4.90 -24.45
CA ALA A 22 -11.59 -3.87 -24.84
C ALA A 22 -10.94 -2.47 -24.90
N LEU A 23 -10.09 -2.12 -23.91
CA LEU A 23 -9.36 -0.86 -23.89
C LEU A 23 -8.35 -0.76 -25.03
N LEU A 24 -7.61 -1.83 -25.31
CA LEU A 24 -6.69 -1.88 -26.46
C LEU A 24 -7.44 -1.73 -27.78
N ALA A 25 -8.59 -2.38 -27.93
CA ALA A 25 -9.43 -2.25 -29.12
C ALA A 25 -10.01 -0.82 -29.30
N ALA A 26 -10.34 -0.15 -28.19
CA ALA A 26 -10.82 1.24 -28.20
C ALA A 26 -9.73 2.26 -28.55
N HIS A 27 -8.45 1.90 -28.37
CA HIS A 27 -7.29 2.75 -28.64
C HIS A 27 -6.30 2.06 -29.58
N PRO A 28 -6.62 1.87 -30.85
CA PRO A 28 -5.83 1.05 -31.78
C PRO A 28 -4.44 1.63 -32.10
N ALA A 29 -4.23 2.93 -31.89
CA ALA A 29 -2.94 3.60 -32.04
C ALA A 29 -2.10 3.60 -30.75
N ALA A 30 -2.68 3.17 -29.65
CA ALA A 30 -2.00 3.17 -28.35
C ALA A 30 -1.25 1.85 -28.11
N ARG A 31 -0.22 1.94 -27.27
CA ARG A 31 0.58 0.79 -26.84
C ARG A 31 0.71 0.75 -25.34
N PRO A 32 0.89 -0.44 -24.76
CA PRO A 32 1.08 -0.58 -23.30
C PRO A 32 2.40 0.02 -22.84
N ALA A 33 2.35 0.74 -21.72
CA ALA A 33 3.51 1.21 -21.00
C ALA A 33 3.27 1.11 -19.49
N ARG A 34 4.32 1.03 -18.69
CA ARG A 34 4.24 0.98 -17.24
C ARG A 34 4.61 2.31 -16.61
N ILE A 35 3.84 2.80 -15.63
CA ILE A 35 4.23 3.98 -14.86
C ILE A 35 5.37 3.62 -13.92
N VAL A 36 6.53 4.21 -14.16
CA VAL A 36 7.76 3.96 -13.39
C VAL A 36 8.08 5.07 -12.42
N GLU A 37 7.59 6.30 -12.66
CA GLU A 37 7.76 7.41 -11.71
C GLU A 37 6.50 8.28 -11.67
N GLN A 38 6.19 8.78 -10.48
CA GLN A 38 5.12 9.74 -10.26
C GLN A 38 5.67 11.01 -9.64
N HIS A 39 5.50 12.13 -10.33
CA HIS A 39 5.88 13.47 -9.89
C HIS A 39 4.64 14.34 -9.65
N ARG A 40 4.83 15.52 -9.06
CA ARG A 40 3.73 16.50 -8.91
C ARG A 40 3.21 17.00 -10.24
N SER A 41 4.07 17.07 -11.25
CA SER A 41 3.79 17.63 -12.59
C SER A 41 3.41 16.59 -13.64
N GLY A 42 3.47 15.29 -13.34
CA GLY A 42 3.18 14.26 -14.34
C GLY A 42 3.78 12.89 -13.99
N TYR A 43 3.88 12.07 -15.00
CA TYR A 43 4.34 10.70 -14.90
C TYR A 43 5.52 10.45 -15.83
N ARG A 44 6.35 9.47 -15.46
CA ARG A 44 7.24 8.84 -16.44
C ARG A 44 6.77 7.41 -16.66
N VAL A 45 6.78 7.00 -17.91
CA VAL A 45 6.36 5.68 -18.35
C VAL A 45 7.52 4.96 -19.01
N ALA A 46 7.51 3.64 -18.94
CA ALA A 46 8.51 2.78 -19.55
C ALA A 46 7.83 1.70 -20.41
N GLU A 47 8.46 1.43 -21.53
CA GLU A 47 8.15 0.29 -22.40
C GLU A 47 9.24 -0.79 -22.30
N ALA A 48 10.36 -0.47 -21.60
CA ALA A 48 11.49 -1.36 -21.32
C ALA A 48 12.20 -0.94 -20.02
N LEU A 49 13.07 -1.79 -19.47
CA LEU A 49 13.77 -1.56 -18.20
C LEU A 49 14.58 -0.25 -18.13
N ASP A 50 15.25 0.09 -19.22
CA ASP A 50 16.22 1.20 -19.27
C ASP A 50 15.68 2.47 -19.91
N GLN A 51 14.38 2.51 -20.19
CA GLN A 51 13.70 3.63 -20.79
C GLN A 51 12.63 4.15 -19.86
N ALA A 52 12.67 5.43 -19.55
CA ALA A 52 11.62 6.10 -18.83
C ALA A 52 11.39 7.49 -19.44
N ASP A 53 10.29 7.63 -20.15
CA ASP A 53 9.95 8.84 -20.89
C ASP A 53 8.84 9.63 -20.17
N PRO A 54 8.89 10.97 -20.21
CA PRO A 54 7.83 11.79 -19.67
C PRO A 54 6.55 11.58 -20.50
N ALA A 55 5.42 11.44 -19.81
CA ALA A 55 4.12 11.30 -20.44
C ALA A 55 3.12 12.27 -19.84
N GLU A 56 2.36 12.94 -20.71
CA GLU A 56 1.26 13.79 -20.30
C GLU A 56 0.10 12.94 -19.79
N SER A 57 -0.46 13.35 -18.67
CA SER A 57 -1.65 12.75 -18.08
C SER A 57 -2.91 13.38 -18.66
N LEU A 58 -4.02 12.66 -18.62
CA LEU A 58 -5.33 13.21 -18.93
C LEU A 58 -5.60 14.45 -18.05
N PRO A 59 -6.21 15.52 -18.63
CA PRO A 59 -6.47 16.76 -17.89
C PRO A 59 -7.25 16.55 -16.57
N GLU A 60 -8.15 15.60 -16.56
CA GLU A 60 -8.92 15.21 -15.37
C GLU A 60 -8.05 14.67 -14.24
N TRP A 61 -6.91 14.03 -14.54
CA TRP A 61 -5.98 13.51 -13.53
C TRP A 61 -4.97 14.55 -13.04
N GLN A 62 -4.79 15.65 -13.76
CA GLN A 62 -3.81 16.71 -13.43
C GLN A 62 -4.29 17.64 -12.32
N ARG A 63 -5.59 17.78 -12.12
CA ARG A 63 -6.16 18.74 -11.18
C ARG A 63 -6.15 18.24 -9.75
N ALA A 64 -5.01 18.36 -9.08
CA ALA A 64 -4.95 18.26 -7.63
C ALA A 64 -5.32 19.61 -7.02
N GLY A 65 -6.41 19.69 -6.26
CA GLY A 65 -6.65 20.80 -5.33
C GLY A 65 -7.84 21.71 -5.55
N SER A 66 -8.67 21.57 -6.59
CA SER A 66 -9.93 22.32 -6.66
C SER A 66 -11.13 21.42 -6.36
N TYR A 67 -11.76 21.67 -5.21
CA TYR A 67 -13.02 21.05 -4.78
C TYR A 67 -14.20 21.51 -5.68
N ARG A 68 -14.19 21.19 -6.96
CA ARG A 68 -15.33 21.45 -7.84
C ARG A 68 -16.08 20.14 -8.09
N LYS A 69 -17.43 20.23 -8.19
CA LYS A 69 -18.31 19.11 -8.58
C LYS A 69 -17.73 18.39 -9.79
N GLY A 70 -17.36 17.09 -9.63
CA GLY A 70 -16.75 16.27 -10.67
C GLY A 70 -15.32 15.81 -10.41
N GLU A 71 -14.82 15.89 -9.15
CA GLU A 71 -13.49 15.36 -8.84
C GLU A 71 -13.44 13.84 -9.04
N ILE A 72 -12.43 13.41 -9.77
CA ILE A 72 -12.10 12.00 -9.93
C ILE A 72 -11.71 11.44 -8.58
N ASN A 73 -12.23 10.25 -8.27
CA ASN A 73 -11.82 9.47 -7.11
C ASN A 73 -10.28 9.35 -7.12
N PRO A 74 -9.57 9.68 -6.04
CA PRO A 74 -8.12 9.51 -5.95
C PRO A 74 -7.63 8.10 -6.27
N GLU A 75 -8.48 7.09 -6.09
CA GLU A 75 -8.20 5.70 -6.48
C GLU A 75 -8.14 5.49 -8.01
N ALA A 76 -8.86 6.30 -8.77
CA ALA A 76 -8.87 6.24 -10.23
C ALA A 76 -7.64 6.92 -10.87
N ARG A 77 -6.78 7.56 -10.06
CA ARG A 77 -5.56 8.19 -10.56
C ARG A 77 -4.47 7.16 -10.78
N PRO A 78 -3.65 7.31 -11.82
CA PRO A 78 -2.49 6.47 -12.03
C PRO A 78 -1.51 6.55 -10.86
N ALA A 79 -0.88 5.43 -10.54
CA ALA A 79 0.16 5.29 -9.52
C ALA A 79 1.36 4.54 -10.10
N VAL A 80 2.49 4.53 -9.40
CA VAL A 80 3.65 3.75 -9.81
C VAL A 80 3.30 2.26 -9.84
N GLY A 81 3.71 1.59 -10.90
CA GLY A 81 3.38 0.20 -11.19
C GLY A 81 2.14 0.00 -12.08
N ASP A 82 1.32 1.03 -12.27
CA ASP A 82 0.16 0.92 -13.16
C ASP A 82 0.56 0.68 -14.62
N TRP A 83 -0.25 -0.11 -15.29
CA TRP A 83 -0.23 -0.25 -16.73
C TRP A 83 -1.17 0.77 -17.36
N VAL A 84 -0.67 1.47 -18.36
CA VAL A 84 -1.39 2.51 -19.10
C VAL A 84 -1.26 2.26 -20.61
N LEU A 85 -2.20 2.83 -21.36
CA LEU A 85 -2.06 2.95 -22.80
C LEU A 85 -1.52 4.34 -23.12
N VAL A 86 -0.48 4.38 -23.96
CA VAL A 86 0.15 5.62 -24.40
C VAL A 86 0.07 5.77 -25.92
N GLU A 87 -0.12 7.00 -26.37
CA GLU A 87 -0.03 7.41 -27.76
C GLU A 87 1.08 8.43 -27.94
N GLY A 88 1.55 8.60 -29.18
CA GLY A 88 2.61 9.54 -29.54
C GLY A 88 3.99 8.91 -29.55
N GLU A 89 5.00 9.73 -29.78
CA GLU A 89 6.39 9.33 -29.92
C GLU A 89 7.25 9.82 -28.75
N ALA A 90 8.06 8.89 -28.18
CA ALA A 90 9.03 9.23 -27.16
C ALA A 90 10.17 10.07 -27.73
N PRO A 91 10.77 11.00 -26.97
CA PRO A 91 10.32 11.47 -25.64
C PRO A 91 9.42 12.70 -25.70
N LYS A 92 9.01 13.17 -26.89
CA LYS A 92 8.49 14.54 -27.08
C LYS A 92 6.97 14.67 -26.92
N SER A 93 6.20 13.62 -27.14
CA SER A 93 4.74 13.74 -27.26
C SER A 93 3.96 12.53 -26.70
N LEU A 94 4.53 11.79 -25.76
CA LEU A 94 3.81 10.69 -25.13
C LEU A 94 2.64 11.22 -24.29
N ARG A 95 1.47 10.66 -24.51
CA ARG A 95 0.25 10.96 -23.76
C ARG A 95 -0.41 9.70 -23.28
N ILE A 96 -0.76 9.65 -22.00
CA ILE A 96 -1.56 8.57 -21.42
C ILE A 96 -3.01 8.76 -21.88
N VAL A 97 -3.59 7.75 -22.51
CA VAL A 97 -4.97 7.77 -23.02
C VAL A 97 -5.91 6.87 -22.23
N ALA A 98 -5.39 5.84 -21.55
CA ALA A 98 -6.20 4.97 -20.69
C ALA A 98 -5.35 4.37 -19.55
N LEU A 99 -6.01 4.06 -18.44
CA LEU A 99 -5.48 3.28 -17.33
C LEU A 99 -6.06 1.88 -17.43
N LEU A 100 -5.19 0.88 -17.46
CA LEU A 100 -5.60 -0.52 -17.46
C LEU A 100 -6.05 -0.96 -16.07
N PRO A 101 -7.01 -1.89 -15.94
CA PRO A 101 -7.42 -2.44 -14.65
C PRO A 101 -6.23 -3.00 -13.85
N ARG A 102 -6.26 -2.83 -12.54
CA ARG A 102 -5.23 -3.31 -11.62
C ARG A 102 -5.56 -4.72 -11.16
N PHE A 103 -4.57 -5.61 -11.13
CA PHE A 103 -4.72 -6.90 -10.45
C PHE A 103 -4.40 -6.82 -8.96
N SER A 104 -3.60 -5.83 -8.55
CA SER A 104 -3.30 -5.54 -7.15
C SER A 104 -3.06 -4.06 -6.92
N ALA A 105 -3.33 -3.57 -5.69
CA ALA A 105 -3.07 -2.18 -5.35
C ALA A 105 -2.92 -1.98 -3.85
N ILE A 106 -1.80 -1.42 -3.42
CA ILE A 106 -1.65 -0.95 -2.04
C ILE A 106 -2.17 0.47 -1.95
N LYS A 107 -3.09 0.68 -1.01
CA LYS A 107 -3.79 1.93 -0.79
C LYS A 107 -3.45 2.49 0.58
N ARG A 108 -3.59 3.79 0.75
CA ARG A 108 -3.54 4.47 2.05
C ARG A 108 -4.60 5.54 2.13
N GLY A 109 -5.00 5.91 3.35
CA GLY A 109 -5.83 7.09 3.55
C GLY A 109 -5.15 8.34 2.97
N ALA A 110 -5.89 9.14 2.22
CA ALA A 110 -5.37 10.40 1.68
C ALA A 110 -5.13 11.41 2.81
N ALA A 111 -4.04 12.16 2.73
CA ALA A 111 -3.71 13.17 3.72
C ALA A 111 -4.83 14.23 3.79
N GLY A 112 -5.37 14.48 5.00
CA GLY A 112 -6.42 15.48 5.24
C GLY A 112 -7.86 15.03 4.99
N GLU A 113 -8.09 13.89 4.34
CA GLU A 113 -9.41 13.30 4.11
C GLU A 113 -9.38 11.82 4.50
N HIS A 114 -9.89 11.48 5.66
CA HIS A 114 -9.81 10.13 6.25
C HIS A 114 -10.53 9.03 5.46
N TYR A 115 -11.15 9.34 4.34
CA TYR A 115 -12.05 8.44 3.59
C TYR A 115 -11.81 8.36 2.09
N ARG A 116 -10.82 9.11 1.61
CA ARG A 116 -10.36 8.89 0.24
C ARG A 116 -9.10 8.07 0.29
N GLN A 117 -9.17 6.89 -0.26
CA GLN A 117 -8.00 6.04 -0.44
C GLN A 117 -7.19 6.56 -1.62
N GLN A 118 -5.89 6.60 -1.46
CA GLN A 118 -4.96 6.89 -2.54
C GLN A 118 -4.15 5.64 -2.82
N VAL A 119 -4.14 5.20 -4.06
CA VAL A 119 -3.22 4.15 -4.51
C VAL A 119 -1.79 4.68 -4.44
N ILE A 120 -0.93 3.94 -3.78
CA ILE A 120 0.48 4.29 -3.61
C ILE A 120 1.40 3.45 -4.48
N ALA A 121 0.99 2.22 -4.77
CA ALA A 121 1.67 1.31 -5.67
C ALA A 121 0.65 0.32 -6.24
N ALA A 122 0.79 -0.08 -7.49
CA ALA A 122 -0.14 -0.95 -8.19
C ALA A 122 0.58 -2.06 -8.96
N ASN A 123 -0.17 -3.12 -9.28
CA ASN A 123 0.31 -4.26 -10.04
C ASN A 123 1.60 -4.86 -9.43
N ILE A 124 1.49 -5.18 -8.14
CA ILE A 124 2.54 -5.72 -7.29
C ILE A 124 2.26 -7.20 -7.07
N ASP A 125 3.27 -8.05 -7.23
CA ASP A 125 3.17 -9.48 -7.00
C ASP A 125 3.36 -9.80 -5.51
N SER A 126 4.37 -9.19 -4.85
CA SER A 126 4.66 -9.50 -3.46
C SER A 126 5.00 -8.28 -2.61
N ALA A 127 4.58 -8.29 -1.36
CA ALA A 127 4.91 -7.29 -0.36
C ALA A 127 5.81 -7.88 0.73
N PHE A 128 7.03 -7.38 0.83
CA PHE A 128 7.94 -7.75 1.92
C PHE A 128 7.63 -6.90 3.15
N VAL A 129 7.05 -7.52 4.16
CA VAL A 129 6.81 -6.94 5.48
C VAL A 129 8.11 -7.04 6.27
N VAL A 130 8.87 -5.96 6.32
CA VAL A 130 10.23 -5.91 6.86
C VAL A 130 10.21 -5.47 8.32
N CYS A 131 10.79 -6.29 9.20
CA CYS A 131 10.97 -6.03 10.63
C CYS A 131 12.39 -6.37 11.05
N GLY A 132 13.02 -5.56 11.91
CA GLY A 132 14.36 -5.85 12.44
C GLY A 132 14.30 -6.80 13.63
N LEU A 133 15.23 -7.77 13.71
CA LEU A 133 15.46 -8.61 14.88
C LEU A 133 16.29 -7.87 15.92
N ASP A 134 15.79 -6.73 16.38
CA ASP A 134 16.33 -5.94 17.48
C ASP A 134 15.16 -5.37 18.30
N ALA A 135 15.37 -4.26 19.01
CA ALA A 135 14.30 -3.59 19.77
C ALA A 135 13.05 -3.22 18.93
N ASP A 136 13.15 -3.32 17.60
CA ASP A 136 12.02 -3.11 16.67
C ASP A 136 11.18 -4.39 16.46
N PHE A 137 11.66 -5.57 16.87
CA PHE A 137 10.89 -6.81 16.72
C PHE A 137 9.58 -6.74 17.50
N ASN A 138 8.47 -6.85 16.78
CA ASN A 138 7.14 -6.81 17.36
C ASN A 138 6.14 -7.58 16.47
N PRO A 139 5.72 -8.80 16.87
CA PRO A 139 4.77 -9.62 16.12
C PRO A 139 3.47 -8.89 15.78
N ARG A 140 2.92 -8.10 16.72
CA ARG A 140 1.67 -7.34 16.51
C ARG A 140 1.80 -6.27 15.45
N ARG A 141 3.01 -5.68 15.31
CA ARG A 141 3.28 -4.73 14.25
C ARG A 141 3.38 -5.43 12.90
N ILE A 142 3.93 -6.62 12.86
CA ILE A 142 3.96 -7.46 11.66
C ILE A 142 2.53 -7.80 11.23
N GLU A 143 1.68 -8.29 12.12
CA GLU A 143 0.27 -8.55 11.86
C GLU A 143 -0.45 -7.31 11.30
N ARG A 144 -0.18 -6.13 11.86
CA ARG A 144 -0.74 -4.88 11.36
C ARG A 144 -0.32 -4.56 9.93
N TYR A 145 0.93 -4.83 9.55
CA TYR A 145 1.36 -4.65 8.15
C TYR A 145 0.77 -5.72 7.23
N LEU A 146 0.60 -6.94 7.71
CA LEU A 146 -0.10 -7.99 6.96
C LEU A 146 -1.55 -7.60 6.67
N LEU A 147 -2.25 -7.00 7.65
CA LEU A 147 -3.58 -6.41 7.46
C LEU A 147 -3.63 -5.39 6.33
N LEU A 148 -2.62 -4.52 6.25
CA LEU A 148 -2.55 -3.48 5.22
C LEU A 148 -2.31 -4.03 3.82
N VAL A 149 -1.76 -5.25 3.74
CA VAL A 149 -1.54 -5.98 2.49
C VAL A 149 -2.71 -6.89 2.18
N ALA A 150 -3.47 -7.34 3.19
CA ALA A 150 -4.67 -8.12 3.00
C ALA A 150 -5.69 -7.37 2.13
N GLY A 151 -6.41 -8.08 1.31
CA GLY A 151 -7.39 -7.48 0.37
C GLY A 151 -6.78 -6.64 -0.77
N SER A 152 -5.45 -6.46 -0.80
CA SER A 152 -4.78 -5.70 -1.88
C SER A 152 -4.49 -6.53 -3.14
N GLY A 153 -4.68 -7.85 -3.11
CA GLY A 153 -4.28 -8.79 -4.16
C GLY A 153 -2.78 -9.09 -4.19
N VAL A 154 -2.00 -8.60 -3.20
CA VAL A 154 -0.55 -8.75 -3.12
C VAL A 154 -0.19 -9.91 -2.20
N GLN A 155 0.75 -10.77 -2.59
CA GLN A 155 1.24 -11.86 -1.74
C GLN A 155 2.16 -11.31 -0.64
N PRO A 156 1.83 -11.46 0.65
CA PRO A 156 2.69 -11.02 1.73
C PRO A 156 3.83 -12.00 2.02
N VAL A 157 5.01 -11.47 2.37
CA VAL A 157 6.16 -12.22 2.84
C VAL A 157 6.80 -11.46 4.00
N VAL A 158 6.94 -12.07 5.16
CA VAL A 158 7.61 -11.44 6.31
C VAL A 158 9.11 -11.63 6.19
N VAL A 159 9.85 -10.52 6.26
CA VAL A 159 11.32 -10.51 6.16
C VAL A 159 11.90 -9.92 7.44
N LEU A 160 12.43 -10.80 8.29
CA LEU A 160 13.12 -10.42 9.51
C LEU A 160 14.57 -10.08 9.18
N THR A 161 14.93 -8.82 9.29
CA THR A 161 16.30 -8.34 9.02
C THR A 161 17.14 -8.31 10.29
N LYS A 162 18.44 -7.99 10.15
CA LYS A 162 19.39 -7.85 11.26
C LYS A 162 19.60 -9.17 12.04
N SER A 163 19.49 -10.31 11.38
CA SER A 163 19.81 -11.62 11.96
C SER A 163 21.30 -11.76 12.36
N ASP A 164 22.14 -10.83 11.89
CA ASP A 164 23.58 -10.72 12.22
C ASP A 164 23.87 -9.97 13.53
N LYS A 165 22.86 -9.42 14.19
CA LYS A 165 23.09 -8.66 15.43
C LYS A 165 23.24 -9.55 16.65
N ASP A 166 24.14 -9.14 17.55
CA ASP A 166 24.27 -9.76 18.87
C ASP A 166 22.93 -9.66 19.60
N GLY A 167 22.47 -10.79 20.14
CA GLY A 167 21.18 -10.91 20.82
C GLY A 167 19.97 -11.10 19.92
N ALA A 168 20.14 -11.22 18.61
CA ALA A 168 19.06 -11.61 17.71
C ALA A 168 18.74 -13.10 17.89
N ASP A 169 17.59 -13.40 18.50
CA ASP A 169 17.08 -14.77 18.62
C ASP A 169 16.16 -15.07 17.44
N THR A 170 16.75 -15.56 16.36
CA THR A 170 16.05 -15.89 15.11
C THR A 170 15.06 -17.03 15.33
N ASP A 171 15.43 -18.06 16.10
CA ASP A 171 14.59 -19.23 16.30
C ASP A 171 13.35 -18.88 17.12
N ALA A 172 13.52 -18.11 18.19
CA ALA A 172 12.39 -17.61 18.99
C ALA A 172 11.46 -16.74 18.15
N ALA A 173 12.01 -15.83 17.34
CA ALA A 173 11.20 -14.97 16.48
C ALA A 173 10.40 -15.74 15.41
N LEU A 174 11.02 -16.77 14.80
CA LEU A 174 10.31 -17.65 13.86
C LEU A 174 9.22 -18.47 14.56
N GLN A 175 9.47 -18.90 15.79
CA GLN A 175 8.49 -19.61 16.61
C GLN A 175 7.28 -18.73 16.95
N ASP A 176 7.50 -17.45 17.33
CA ASP A 176 6.44 -16.50 17.63
C ASP A 176 5.54 -16.22 16.42
N LEU A 177 6.10 -16.29 15.22
CA LEU A 177 5.40 -15.99 13.98
C LEU A 177 4.87 -17.23 13.25
N ARG A 178 5.06 -18.43 13.78
CA ARG A 178 4.67 -19.70 13.12
C ARG A 178 3.17 -19.83 12.87
N ALA A 179 2.34 -19.10 13.64
CA ALA A 179 0.89 -19.11 13.48
C ALA A 179 0.41 -18.23 12.30
N LEU A 180 1.30 -17.44 11.72
CA LEU A 180 0.98 -16.65 10.53
C LEU A 180 0.98 -17.58 9.31
N ASP A 181 -0.09 -17.53 8.53
CA ASP A 181 -0.21 -18.30 7.28
C ASP A 181 0.47 -17.56 6.11
N VAL A 182 1.74 -17.17 6.32
CA VAL A 182 2.56 -16.46 5.33
C VAL A 182 4.02 -16.90 5.44
N PRO A 183 4.81 -16.86 4.36
CA PRO A 183 6.24 -17.10 4.43
C PRO A 183 6.94 -16.12 5.38
N VAL A 184 7.77 -16.65 6.30
CA VAL A 184 8.60 -15.86 7.22
C VAL A 184 10.06 -16.25 7.03
N LEU A 185 10.91 -15.27 6.74
CA LEU A 185 12.32 -15.47 6.45
C LEU A 185 13.18 -14.53 7.30
N ALA A 186 14.27 -15.05 7.86
CA ALA A 186 15.27 -14.25 8.57
C ALA A 186 16.51 -14.06 7.70
N VAL A 187 16.95 -12.82 7.53
CA VAL A 187 18.05 -12.45 6.66
C VAL A 187 19.00 -11.44 7.31
N ASN A 188 20.28 -11.56 7.02
CA ASN A 188 21.19 -10.44 7.15
C ASN A 188 21.05 -9.54 5.93
N ALA A 189 20.38 -8.39 6.09
CA ALA A 189 20.11 -7.48 4.98
C ALA A 189 21.37 -6.86 4.35
N LYS A 190 22.54 -7.00 4.98
CA LYS A 190 23.83 -6.52 4.46
C LYS A 190 24.55 -7.57 3.62
N ASP A 191 24.18 -8.84 3.78
CA ASP A 191 24.82 -9.97 3.13
C ASP A 191 24.04 -10.42 1.88
N PRO A 192 24.62 -10.25 0.67
CA PRO A 192 24.00 -10.74 -0.56
C PRO A 192 23.69 -12.22 -0.55
N ALA A 193 24.53 -13.07 0.10
CA ALA A 193 24.29 -14.51 0.19
C ALA A 193 23.03 -14.79 1.02
N SER A 194 22.83 -14.09 2.12
CA SER A 194 21.60 -14.19 2.93
C SER A 194 20.36 -13.73 2.16
N ALA A 195 20.49 -12.71 1.31
CA ALA A 195 19.40 -12.20 0.50
C ALA A 195 18.94 -13.17 -0.59
N THR A 196 19.72 -14.22 -0.93
CA THR A 196 19.31 -15.26 -1.88
C THR A 196 18.07 -16.05 -1.42
N LEU A 197 17.77 -16.07 -0.12
CA LEU A 197 16.54 -16.64 0.41
C LEU A 197 15.27 -15.99 -0.16
N LEU A 198 15.38 -14.76 -0.66
CA LEU A 198 14.26 -14.00 -1.25
C LEU A 198 14.07 -14.29 -2.76
N GLN A 199 14.96 -15.06 -3.38
CA GLN A 199 14.92 -15.36 -4.83
C GLN A 199 13.57 -15.91 -5.33
N PRO A 200 12.80 -16.72 -4.57
CA PRO A 200 11.50 -17.21 -5.04
C PRO A 200 10.52 -16.09 -5.44
N TRP A 201 10.67 -14.89 -4.87
CA TRP A 201 9.82 -13.70 -5.14
C TRP A 201 10.49 -12.67 -6.05
N LEU A 202 11.75 -12.89 -6.44
CA LEU A 202 12.56 -11.96 -7.23
C LEU A 202 12.79 -12.44 -8.67
N GLY A 203 11.84 -13.19 -9.20
CA GLY A 203 11.89 -13.65 -10.60
C GLY A 203 11.79 -12.48 -11.59
N ALA A 204 12.29 -12.70 -12.81
CA ALA A 204 12.23 -11.69 -13.87
C ALA A 204 10.78 -11.24 -14.14
N GLY A 205 10.56 -9.93 -14.16
CA GLY A 205 9.26 -9.31 -14.35
C GLY A 205 8.41 -9.23 -13.08
N SER A 206 8.78 -9.90 -11.97
CA SER A 206 8.06 -9.73 -10.69
C SER A 206 8.23 -8.33 -10.14
N SER A 207 7.20 -7.82 -9.50
CA SER A 207 7.20 -6.51 -8.85
C SER A 207 7.00 -6.66 -7.36
N ILE A 208 7.91 -6.12 -6.59
CA ILE A 208 7.85 -6.17 -5.13
C ILE A 208 7.77 -4.78 -4.51
N VAL A 209 7.29 -4.74 -3.29
CA VAL A 209 7.28 -3.55 -2.45
C VAL A 209 7.77 -3.89 -1.05
N LEU A 210 8.45 -2.96 -0.39
CA LEU A 210 8.87 -3.14 1.01
C LEU A 210 8.03 -2.25 1.92
N VAL A 211 7.37 -2.86 2.90
CA VAL A 211 6.61 -2.19 3.96
C VAL A 211 7.25 -2.47 5.32
N GLY A 212 7.10 -1.59 6.28
CA GLY A 212 7.66 -1.77 7.62
C GLY A 212 8.11 -0.46 8.26
N SER A 213 8.44 -0.50 9.55
CA SER A 213 8.85 0.64 10.37
C SER A 213 10.12 1.34 9.87
N SER A 214 10.35 2.56 10.35
CA SER A 214 11.63 3.24 10.14
C SER A 214 12.72 2.48 10.88
N GLY A 215 13.87 2.27 10.24
CA GLY A 215 14.98 1.52 10.85
C GLY A 215 14.86 -0.01 10.74
N ALA A 216 13.78 -0.56 10.18
CA ALA A 216 13.60 -2.00 9.97
C ALA A 216 14.58 -2.64 8.96
N GLY A 217 15.46 -1.88 8.32
CA GLY A 217 16.43 -2.41 7.37
C GLY A 217 16.01 -2.39 5.89
N LYS A 218 14.85 -1.79 5.54
CA LYS A 218 14.36 -1.73 4.15
C LYS A 218 15.37 -1.16 3.17
N SER A 219 15.95 0.01 3.46
CA SER A 219 16.94 0.65 2.58
C SER A 219 18.21 -0.17 2.44
N THR A 220 18.64 -0.84 3.51
CA THR A 220 19.79 -1.75 3.48
C THR A 220 19.49 -2.95 2.58
N LEU A 221 18.33 -3.59 2.77
CA LEU A 221 17.90 -4.70 1.94
C LEU A 221 17.78 -4.29 0.47
N THR A 222 17.18 -3.13 0.19
CA THR A 222 17.09 -2.59 -1.17
C THR A 222 18.47 -2.42 -1.81
N ASN A 223 19.45 -1.85 -1.10
CA ASN A 223 20.80 -1.69 -1.61
C ASN A 223 21.47 -3.02 -1.92
N THR A 224 21.30 -4.00 -1.03
CA THR A 224 21.83 -5.35 -1.23
C THR A 224 21.20 -6.03 -2.44
N LEU A 225 19.89 -5.94 -2.62
CA LEU A 225 19.21 -6.47 -3.79
C LEU A 225 19.60 -5.76 -5.10
N LEU A 226 19.94 -4.48 -5.02
CA LEU A 226 20.44 -3.69 -6.16
C LEU A 226 21.92 -3.96 -6.46
N GLY A 227 22.67 -4.51 -5.53
CA GLY A 227 24.13 -4.65 -5.64
C GLY A 227 24.89 -3.33 -5.61
N ILE A 228 24.24 -2.23 -5.21
CA ILE A 228 24.82 -0.86 -5.16
C ILE A 228 24.26 -0.07 -3.98
N GLU A 229 25.01 0.89 -3.49
CA GLU A 229 24.56 1.86 -2.48
C GLU A 229 23.73 2.99 -3.11
N LYS A 230 22.51 2.72 -3.51
CA LYS A 230 21.59 3.72 -4.08
C LYS A 230 20.78 4.45 -2.99
N MET A 231 20.42 3.74 -1.92
CA MET A 231 19.62 4.27 -0.84
C MET A 231 20.49 4.73 0.33
N LYS A 232 20.22 5.90 0.89
CA LYS A 232 20.90 6.34 2.11
C LYS A 232 20.53 5.45 3.29
N THR A 233 21.50 4.76 3.84
CA THR A 233 21.38 3.97 5.07
C THR A 233 21.95 4.77 6.22
N GLY A 234 21.22 4.93 7.31
CA GLY A 234 21.70 5.60 8.52
C GLY A 234 20.64 5.63 9.61
N ALA A 235 21.09 5.65 10.87
CA ALA A 235 20.21 5.93 12.00
C ALA A 235 19.60 7.32 11.80
N VAL A 236 18.28 7.43 11.98
CA VAL A 236 17.60 8.72 12.01
C VAL A 236 18.20 9.52 13.16
N ARG A 237 19.02 10.52 12.84
CA ARG A 237 19.44 11.50 13.83
C ARG A 237 18.22 12.35 14.15
N GLU A 238 17.81 12.36 15.40
CA GLU A 238 16.69 13.16 15.91
C GLU A 238 16.87 14.69 15.70
N SER A 239 17.99 15.14 15.16
CA SER A 239 18.33 16.56 15.04
C SER A 239 18.00 17.21 13.69
N ASP A 240 17.55 16.47 12.66
CA ASP A 240 17.22 17.05 11.35
C ASP A 240 15.73 17.29 11.14
N ALA A 241 15.08 17.97 12.09
CA ALA A 241 13.71 18.48 11.94
C ALA A 241 13.62 19.69 10.97
N ARG A 242 14.71 20.10 10.32
CA ARG A 242 14.73 21.19 9.33
C ARG A 242 15.50 20.81 8.07
N GLY A 243 14.72 20.31 7.11
CA GLY A 243 14.96 20.53 5.67
C GLY A 243 16.12 19.79 5.02
N ARG A 244 15.78 18.88 4.22
CA ARG A 244 16.08 18.64 2.81
C ARG A 244 15.95 17.18 2.43
N HIS A 245 14.79 16.87 1.88
CA HIS A 245 14.50 16.04 0.73
C HIS A 245 15.46 14.90 0.41
N THR A 246 15.17 13.75 1.00
CA THR A 246 15.46 12.46 0.38
C THR A 246 14.22 12.01 -0.34
N THR A 247 14.33 11.84 -1.65
CA THR A 247 13.38 11.20 -2.60
C THR A 247 11.91 11.49 -2.32
N THR A 248 11.38 12.56 -2.89
CA THR A 248 9.95 12.94 -2.79
C THR A 248 9.09 12.30 -3.87
N HIS A 249 9.66 11.49 -4.75
CA HIS A 249 8.95 10.79 -5.83
C HIS A 249 8.98 9.28 -5.60
N ARG A 250 7.93 8.64 -6.04
CA ARG A 250 7.80 7.18 -6.06
C ARG A 250 8.40 6.67 -7.34
N ALA A 251 9.16 5.60 -7.26
CA ALA A 251 9.83 5.03 -8.42
C ALA A 251 9.78 3.50 -8.43
N LEU A 252 9.64 2.94 -9.62
CA LEU A 252 9.87 1.53 -9.89
C LEU A 252 11.31 1.37 -10.36
N ILE A 253 12.07 0.52 -9.70
CA ILE A 253 13.50 0.34 -9.89
C ILE A 253 13.75 -1.11 -10.29
N ALA A 254 14.45 -1.33 -11.39
CA ALA A 254 14.85 -2.66 -11.82
C ALA A 254 15.96 -3.23 -10.92
N LEU A 255 15.84 -4.50 -10.57
CA LEU A 255 16.84 -5.28 -9.84
C LEU A 255 17.70 -6.11 -10.84
N PRO A 256 18.96 -6.43 -10.49
CA PRO A 256 19.79 -7.31 -11.31
C PRO A 256 19.19 -8.70 -11.56
N SER A 257 18.30 -9.17 -10.68
CA SER A 257 17.54 -10.41 -10.85
C SER A 257 16.50 -10.36 -11.99
N GLY A 258 16.21 -9.18 -12.52
CA GLY A 258 15.12 -8.93 -13.47
C GLY A 258 13.77 -8.64 -12.81
N ALA A 259 13.68 -8.67 -11.48
CA ALA A 259 12.51 -8.18 -10.76
C ALA A 259 12.53 -6.64 -10.69
N CYS A 260 11.40 -6.06 -10.30
CA CYS A 260 11.26 -4.63 -10.04
C CYS A 260 10.91 -4.38 -8.58
N ILE A 261 11.49 -3.35 -7.97
CA ILE A 261 11.12 -2.88 -6.64
C ILE A 261 10.44 -1.52 -6.75
N ILE A 262 9.30 -1.36 -6.10
CA ILE A 262 8.63 -0.06 -6.00
C ILE A 262 9.04 0.59 -4.69
N ASP A 263 9.82 1.67 -4.81
CA ASP A 263 10.19 2.52 -3.67
C ASP A 263 9.19 3.65 -3.50
N THR A 264 8.53 3.64 -2.35
CA THR A 264 7.51 4.63 -2.02
C THR A 264 7.82 5.31 -0.70
N PRO A 265 8.26 6.57 -0.70
CA PRO A 265 8.33 7.37 0.50
C PRO A 265 6.94 7.47 1.16
N GLY A 266 6.86 7.16 2.45
CA GLY A 266 5.59 7.26 3.19
C GLY A 266 4.80 5.96 3.38
N MET A 267 5.32 4.79 2.96
CA MET A 267 4.76 3.49 3.38
C MET A 267 5.00 3.16 4.88
N ARG A 268 5.68 4.07 5.58
CA ARG A 268 5.89 4.01 7.03
C ARG A 268 4.62 4.33 7.85
N GLU A 269 3.63 4.98 7.22
CA GLU A 269 2.39 5.46 7.84
C GLU A 269 1.14 4.81 7.24
N LEU A 270 1.24 3.56 6.80
CA LEU A 270 0.07 2.82 6.39
C LEU A 270 -0.85 2.61 7.61
N LYS A 271 -2.12 2.96 7.46
CA LYS A 271 -3.17 2.71 8.45
C LYS A 271 -4.24 1.84 7.83
N PRO A 272 -4.82 0.91 8.58
CA PRO A 272 -5.98 0.14 8.11
C PRO A 272 -7.07 1.10 7.63
N THR A 273 -7.73 0.76 6.53
CA THR A 273 -8.71 1.64 5.88
C THR A 273 -10.15 1.11 5.93
N GLY A 274 -10.35 -0.15 6.36
CA GLY A 274 -11.66 -0.76 6.40
C GLY A 274 -11.84 -1.85 7.46
N GLU A 275 -13.09 -2.12 7.84
CA GLU A 275 -13.47 -3.21 8.75
C GLU A 275 -13.24 -4.58 8.08
N GLU A 276 -13.40 -4.66 6.76
CA GLU A 276 -13.20 -5.88 5.97
C GLU A 276 -11.76 -6.38 6.04
N ASP A 277 -10.77 -5.48 6.04
CA ASP A 277 -9.34 -5.83 6.16
C ASP A 277 -9.02 -6.47 7.52
N VAL A 278 -9.70 -6.06 8.60
CA VAL A 278 -9.54 -6.63 9.95
C VAL A 278 -10.19 -8.00 10.02
N ALA A 279 -11.42 -8.14 9.52
CA ALA A 279 -12.18 -9.40 9.55
C ALA A 279 -11.45 -10.53 8.81
N GLU A 280 -10.88 -10.25 7.63
CA GLU A 280 -10.15 -11.24 6.84
C GLU A 280 -8.90 -11.75 7.58
N SER A 281 -8.12 -10.85 8.19
CA SER A 281 -6.87 -11.22 8.88
C SER A 281 -7.09 -11.86 10.25
N PHE A 282 -8.24 -11.66 10.86
CA PHE A 282 -8.64 -12.27 12.12
C PHE A 282 -9.85 -13.20 11.94
N ALA A 283 -9.92 -13.91 10.80
CA ALA A 283 -11.01 -14.81 10.48
C ALA A 283 -11.24 -15.87 11.57
N ASP A 284 -10.20 -16.32 12.25
CA ASP A 284 -10.26 -17.21 13.42
C ASP A 284 -10.99 -16.56 14.62
N VAL A 285 -10.70 -15.29 14.90
CA VAL A 285 -11.38 -14.53 15.97
C VAL A 285 -12.82 -14.22 15.57
N GLU A 286 -13.05 -13.81 14.32
CA GLU A 286 -14.38 -13.51 13.77
C GLU A 286 -15.29 -14.75 13.77
N ALA A 287 -14.78 -15.92 13.40
CA ALA A 287 -15.53 -17.17 13.45
C ALA A 287 -15.98 -17.53 14.88
N LEU A 288 -15.17 -17.21 15.89
CA LEU A 288 -15.54 -17.36 17.29
C LEU A 288 -16.48 -16.25 17.76
N ALA A 289 -16.28 -15.02 17.31
CA ALA A 289 -17.14 -13.87 17.62
C ALA A 289 -18.58 -14.09 17.15
N ALA A 290 -18.77 -14.72 16.00
CA ALA A 290 -20.08 -15.10 15.48
C ALA A 290 -20.83 -16.10 16.39
N GLN A 291 -20.13 -16.82 17.26
CA GLN A 291 -20.70 -17.78 18.22
C GLN A 291 -20.99 -17.17 19.60
N CYS A 292 -20.69 -15.87 19.80
CA CYS A 292 -21.02 -15.19 21.05
C CYS A 292 -22.53 -15.11 21.28
N LYS A 293 -22.94 -15.18 22.56
CA LYS A 293 -24.35 -15.08 22.94
C LYS A 293 -24.99 -13.74 22.52
N PHE A 294 -24.23 -12.66 22.49
CA PHE A 294 -24.69 -11.32 22.15
C PHE A 294 -24.07 -10.88 20.82
N ARG A 295 -24.87 -10.27 19.96
CA ARG A 295 -24.46 -9.77 18.65
C ARG A 295 -23.48 -8.59 18.72
N ASP A 296 -23.57 -7.80 19.80
CA ASP A 296 -22.75 -6.63 20.10
C ASP A 296 -21.68 -6.93 21.17
N CYS A 297 -21.25 -8.19 21.28
CA CYS A 297 -20.27 -8.63 22.24
C CYS A 297 -18.92 -7.92 21.98
N ARG A 298 -18.41 -7.24 23.02
CA ARG A 298 -17.10 -6.60 22.97
C ARG A 298 -15.95 -7.48 23.46
N HIS A 299 -16.26 -8.75 23.78
CA HIS A 299 -15.30 -9.77 24.24
C HIS A 299 -14.57 -9.40 25.53
N ALA A 300 -15.10 -8.45 26.32
CA ALA A 300 -14.49 -7.97 27.56
C ALA A 300 -14.96 -8.75 28.79
N LYS A 301 -16.26 -8.62 29.16
CA LYS A 301 -16.82 -9.22 30.38
C LYS A 301 -18.15 -9.91 30.15
N GLU A 302 -18.64 -9.95 28.95
CA GLU A 302 -19.97 -10.44 28.60
C GLU A 302 -20.08 -11.96 28.87
N PRO A 303 -21.17 -12.39 29.52
CA PRO A 303 -21.41 -13.81 29.77
C PRO A 303 -21.74 -14.54 28.46
N GLY A 304 -21.17 -15.74 28.28
CA GLY A 304 -21.37 -16.50 27.04
C GLY A 304 -20.57 -15.99 25.86
N CYS A 305 -19.45 -15.30 26.10
CA CYS A 305 -18.50 -14.87 25.07
C CYS A 305 -17.65 -16.07 24.61
N ALA A 306 -17.81 -16.48 23.34
CA ALA A 306 -17.08 -17.62 22.78
C ALA A 306 -15.59 -17.34 22.61
N VAL A 307 -15.21 -16.09 22.26
CA VAL A 307 -13.81 -15.66 22.13
C VAL A 307 -13.07 -15.79 23.47
N ARG A 308 -13.66 -15.30 24.57
CA ARG A 308 -13.06 -15.47 25.91
C ARG A 308 -12.95 -16.93 26.33
N ALA A 309 -13.96 -17.74 26.04
CA ALA A 309 -13.93 -19.15 26.34
C ALA A 309 -12.80 -19.86 25.57
N ALA A 310 -12.57 -19.51 24.32
CA ALA A 310 -11.47 -20.03 23.52
C ALA A 310 -10.10 -19.62 24.09
N VAL A 311 -9.94 -18.38 24.53
CA VAL A 311 -8.73 -17.91 25.24
C VAL A 311 -8.50 -18.72 26.54
N GLN A 312 -9.55 -18.95 27.34
CA GLN A 312 -9.44 -19.72 28.58
C GLN A 312 -9.07 -21.19 28.34
N ARG A 313 -9.43 -21.76 27.19
CA ARG A 313 -9.06 -23.13 26.80
C ARG A 313 -7.67 -23.19 26.13
N GLY A 314 -7.02 -22.05 25.89
CA GLY A 314 -5.74 -22.00 25.18
C GLY A 314 -5.84 -22.24 23.67
N GLU A 315 -7.03 -22.19 23.10
CA GLU A 315 -7.30 -22.35 21.66
C GLU A 315 -7.02 -21.07 20.88
N LEU A 316 -7.04 -19.91 21.55
CA LEU A 316 -6.81 -18.61 20.99
C LEU A 316 -5.87 -17.80 21.90
N ASP A 317 -4.87 -17.16 21.31
CA ASP A 317 -3.91 -16.33 22.02
C ASP A 317 -4.58 -15.03 22.53
N VAL A 318 -4.32 -14.70 23.81
CA VAL A 318 -4.89 -13.51 24.46
C VAL A 318 -4.42 -12.21 23.78
N ASP A 319 -3.16 -12.18 23.36
CA ASP A 319 -2.57 -11.02 22.71
C ASP A 319 -3.12 -10.82 21.29
N ARG A 320 -3.43 -11.91 20.59
CA ARG A 320 -4.12 -11.87 19.29
C ARG A 320 -5.51 -11.25 19.40
N VAL A 321 -6.28 -11.62 20.43
CA VAL A 321 -7.58 -10.99 20.71
C VAL A 321 -7.45 -9.51 21.05
N ALA A 322 -6.46 -9.17 21.90
CA ALA A 322 -6.21 -7.77 22.25
C ALA A 322 -5.84 -6.92 21.01
N ASN A 323 -5.08 -7.49 20.07
CA ASN A 323 -4.72 -6.84 18.82
C ASN A 323 -5.93 -6.66 17.90
N PHE A 324 -6.76 -7.69 17.75
CA PHE A 324 -8.04 -7.62 17.03
C PHE A 324 -8.94 -6.49 17.55
N LEU A 325 -9.17 -6.44 18.87
CA LEU A 325 -9.99 -5.41 19.48
C LEU A 325 -9.44 -4.01 19.25
N LYS A 326 -8.13 -3.83 19.42
CA LYS A 326 -7.48 -2.55 19.18
C LYS A 326 -7.62 -2.08 17.73
N LEU A 327 -7.42 -2.97 16.75
CA LEU A 327 -7.52 -2.62 15.35
C LEU A 327 -8.97 -2.36 14.94
N SER A 328 -9.93 -3.15 15.45
CA SER A 328 -11.36 -2.92 15.25
C SER A 328 -11.79 -1.57 15.81
N ASP A 329 -11.31 -1.18 17.01
CA ASP A 329 -11.58 0.14 17.61
C ASP A 329 -10.93 1.28 16.79
N GLU A 330 -9.71 1.12 16.26
CA GLU A 330 -9.06 2.10 15.39
C GLU A 330 -9.89 2.34 14.11
N VAL A 331 -10.39 1.28 13.50
CA VAL A 331 -11.22 1.35 12.28
C VAL A 331 -12.59 1.96 12.58
N ALA A 332 -13.27 1.50 13.64
CA ALA A 332 -14.55 2.05 14.07
C ALA A 332 -14.42 3.54 14.50
N GLY A 333 -13.33 3.89 15.18
CA GLY A 333 -13.02 5.28 15.54
C GLY A 333 -12.82 6.16 14.31
N ALA A 334 -12.17 5.64 13.28
CA ALA A 334 -12.02 6.32 12.00
C ALA A 334 -13.39 6.53 11.32
N ALA A 335 -14.24 5.52 11.26
CA ALA A 335 -15.59 5.60 10.67
C ALA A 335 -16.48 6.63 11.41
N ASN A 336 -16.45 6.64 12.75
CA ASN A 336 -17.19 7.61 13.56
C ASN A 336 -16.73 9.06 13.35
N GLN A 337 -15.42 9.29 13.23
CA GLN A 337 -14.89 10.62 12.90
C GLN A 337 -15.35 11.09 11.53
N LEU A 338 -15.54 10.19 10.58
CA LEU A 338 -16.15 10.49 9.28
C LEU A 338 -17.58 10.98 9.42
N ALA A 339 -18.40 10.14 10.01
CA ALA A 339 -19.82 10.46 10.17
C ALA A 339 -20.00 11.85 10.78
N ASN A 340 -19.21 12.16 11.83
CA ASN A 340 -19.23 13.48 12.50
C ASN A 340 -18.78 14.62 11.56
N ARG A 341 -17.75 14.42 10.75
CA ARG A 341 -17.30 15.46 9.79
C ARG A 341 -18.27 15.66 8.63
N LEU A 342 -18.88 14.57 8.13
CA LEU A 342 -19.90 14.67 7.10
C LEU A 342 -21.14 15.41 7.63
N ALA A 343 -21.55 15.15 8.88
CA ALA A 343 -22.62 15.88 9.54
C ALA A 343 -22.26 17.37 9.67
N GLN A 344 -21.06 17.70 10.17
CA GLN A 344 -20.60 19.10 10.29
C GLN A 344 -20.52 19.82 8.93
N LYS A 345 -20.06 19.13 7.87
CA LYS A 345 -20.05 19.70 6.51
C LYS A 345 -21.47 19.90 5.96
N ALA A 346 -22.40 19.01 6.28
CA ALA A 346 -23.80 19.17 5.89
C ALA A 346 -24.42 20.39 6.59
N ASP A 347 -24.20 20.53 7.90
CA ASP A 347 -24.68 21.68 8.67
C ASP A 347 -24.06 23.00 8.21
N ALA A 348 -22.76 23.03 7.95
CA ALA A 348 -22.08 24.21 7.39
C ALA A 348 -22.62 24.61 6.01
N ARG A 349 -23.00 23.61 5.16
CA ARG A 349 -23.66 23.89 3.88
C ARG A 349 -25.05 24.49 4.05
N VAL A 350 -25.83 23.99 5.01
CA VAL A 350 -27.17 24.51 5.31
C VAL A 350 -27.05 25.94 5.83
N GLN A 351 -26.15 26.18 6.77
CA GLN A 351 -25.89 27.52 7.34
C GLN A 351 -25.37 28.49 6.26
N GLY A 352 -24.45 28.05 5.39
CA GLY A 352 -23.93 28.86 4.29
C GLY A 352 -25.02 29.26 3.28
N LYS A 353 -25.93 28.34 2.95
CA LYS A 353 -27.09 28.65 2.08
C LYS A 353 -28.06 29.62 2.73
N ALA A 354 -28.32 29.45 4.04
CA ALA A 354 -29.19 30.37 4.80
C ALA A 354 -28.59 31.76 4.92
N LEU A 355 -27.26 31.84 5.14
CA LEU A 355 -26.54 33.12 5.18
C LEU A 355 -26.56 33.82 3.82
N HIS A 356 -26.32 33.08 2.74
CA HIS A 356 -26.35 33.63 1.37
C HIS A 356 -27.75 34.18 1.01
N LYS A 357 -28.79 33.40 1.36
CA LYS A 357 -30.19 33.88 1.20
C LYS A 357 -30.48 35.15 1.97
N ARG A 358 -30.03 35.24 3.21
CA ARG A 358 -30.20 36.50 4.04
C ARG A 358 -29.41 37.68 3.48
N LEU A 359 -28.23 37.45 2.91
CA LEU A 359 -27.42 38.48 2.27
C LEU A 359 -28.07 38.96 0.96
N ASP A 360 -28.58 38.03 0.13
CA ASP A 360 -29.32 38.35 -1.09
C ASP A 360 -30.61 39.14 -0.79
N GLU A 361 -31.33 38.81 0.31
CA GLU A 361 -32.52 39.53 0.76
C GLU A 361 -32.19 40.93 1.30
N LYS A 362 -31.03 41.11 1.97
CA LYS A 362 -30.64 42.37 2.60
C LYS A 362 -29.96 43.37 1.65
N TYR A 363 -29.22 42.89 0.68
CA TYR A 363 -28.41 43.76 -0.20
C TYR A 363 -28.82 43.75 -1.64
N GLY A 364 -29.82 42.95 -2.06
CA GLY A 364 -30.30 42.84 -3.44
C GLY A 364 -29.22 42.32 -4.41
N ARG A 365 -29.60 41.50 -5.37
CA ARG A 365 -28.72 41.25 -6.52
C ARG A 365 -28.72 42.49 -7.41
N HIS A 366 -27.58 43.16 -7.52
CA HIS A 366 -27.28 44.02 -8.66
C HIS A 366 -26.62 43.20 -9.73
#